data_e9c4550c39d49b98ab8f5964d528f467
#
_entry.id   e9c4550c39d49b98ab8f5964d528f467
#
_cell.length_a   1.000
_cell.length_b   1.000
_cell.length_c   1.000
_cell.angle_alpha   90.00
_cell.angle_beta   90.00
_cell.angle_gamma   90.00
#
_symmetry.space_group_name_H-M   'P 1'
#
loop_
_entity.id
_entity.type
_entity.pdbx_description
1 polymer ?
#
loop_
_entity_poly.entity_id
_entity_poly.type
_entity_poly.pdbx_seq_one_letter_code
_entity_poly.pdbx_strand_id
1 'polypeptide(L)'
;MTKNEGKTMRENTMYENMIAVTNRQLYLQAAEKNRYRDGKEDEEVSEAFLPGTRLWNRYLKQAEQVLSLSPKALVLREKDLEPEVYRQLAKDVTALCEAAGTECILHGFPDEARALSWRKIHLPLRLFRELPSLDFFEKKGTSVHSLAEAREAEALGADYLFAGNIFETDCKKGLPGRGLSFLQEVCKQVSIPVYGIGGITPDRMEQLLLAGASGGCMMSGFLKLQGEKEA
;
A
#
# COMPACT_ATOMS: atom_id res chain seq x y z
N MET A 1 -11.93 8.81 -32.98
CA MET A 1 -11.18 8.26 -31.86
C MET A 1 -9.97 9.14 -31.63
N THR A 2 -10.02 9.98 -30.62
CA THR A 2 -9.02 11.00 -30.35
C THR A 2 -7.82 10.38 -29.61
N LYS A 3 -6.61 10.91 -29.83
CA LYS A 3 -5.36 10.45 -29.19
C LYS A 3 -5.44 10.40 -27.64
N ASN A 4 -6.42 11.04 -27.05
CA ASN A 4 -6.65 11.09 -25.59
C ASN A 4 -7.30 9.82 -25.02
N GLU A 5 -8.22 9.15 -25.76
CA GLU A 5 -8.89 7.94 -25.29
C GLU A 5 -7.94 6.74 -25.21
N GLY A 6 -6.99 6.64 -26.14
CA GLY A 6 -5.98 5.58 -26.14
C GLY A 6 -4.92 5.71 -25.03
N LYS A 7 -4.67 6.94 -24.54
CA LYS A 7 -3.73 7.21 -23.44
C LYS A 7 -4.37 6.87 -22.09
N THR A 8 -5.64 7.23 -21.89
CA THR A 8 -6.40 6.96 -20.66
C THR A 8 -6.62 5.44 -20.46
N MET A 9 -6.91 4.68 -21.52
CA MET A 9 -7.05 3.23 -21.45
C MET A 9 -5.74 2.52 -21.10
N ARG A 10 -4.60 2.93 -21.64
CA ARG A 10 -3.28 2.36 -21.32
C ARG A 10 -2.81 2.71 -19.91
N GLU A 11 -3.14 3.89 -19.41
CA GLU A 11 -2.83 4.31 -18.05
C GLU A 11 -3.64 3.53 -17.00
N ASN A 12 -4.93 3.27 -17.25
CA ASN A 12 -5.76 2.47 -16.32
C ASN A 12 -5.28 1.01 -16.20
N THR A 13 -4.87 0.38 -17.30
CA THR A 13 -4.35 -1.01 -17.24
C THR A 13 -2.98 -1.11 -16.53
N MET A 14 -2.23 -0.02 -16.43
CA MET A 14 -0.93 -0.02 -15.77
C MET A 14 -1.02 -0.28 -14.26
N TYR A 15 -2.08 0.17 -13.59
CA TYR A 15 -2.24 0.06 -12.13
C TYR A 15 -3.03 -1.19 -11.67
N GLU A 16 -3.63 -1.95 -12.59
CA GLU A 16 -4.40 -3.16 -12.28
C GLU A 16 -3.61 -4.26 -11.57
N ASN A 17 -2.28 -4.28 -11.70
CA ASN A 17 -1.38 -5.19 -11.00
C ASN A 17 -0.62 -4.52 -9.85
N MET A 18 -1.00 -3.29 -9.50
CA MET A 18 -0.34 -2.53 -8.45
C MET A 18 -1.21 -2.44 -7.19
N ILE A 19 -0.58 -2.66 -6.05
CA ILE A 19 -1.19 -2.47 -4.74
C ILE A 19 -0.67 -1.15 -4.17
N ALA A 20 -1.59 -0.23 -3.86
CA ALA A 20 -1.27 1.02 -3.17
C ALA A 20 -1.08 0.74 -1.67
N VAL A 21 0.01 1.24 -1.09
CA VAL A 21 0.25 1.14 0.36
C VAL A 21 0.34 2.55 0.92
N THR A 22 -0.52 2.89 1.88
CA THR A 22 -0.53 4.21 2.48
C THR A 22 0.64 4.44 3.42
N ASN A 23 0.99 5.70 3.61
CA ASN A 23 1.91 6.18 4.64
C ASN A 23 1.60 7.64 4.93
N ARG A 24 0.96 7.90 6.06
CA ARG A 24 0.51 9.24 6.49
C ARG A 24 1.63 10.25 6.52
N GLN A 25 2.78 9.89 7.04
CA GLN A 25 3.93 10.81 7.14
C GLN A 25 4.40 11.27 5.76
N LEU A 26 4.47 10.38 4.78
CA LEU A 26 4.81 10.75 3.41
C LEU A 26 3.72 11.63 2.78
N TYR A 27 2.45 11.34 3.04
CA TYR A 27 1.31 12.12 2.54
C TYR A 27 1.34 13.55 3.07
N LEU A 28 1.60 13.73 4.36
CA LEU A 28 1.69 15.05 4.98
C LEU A 28 2.92 15.83 4.48
N GLN A 29 4.09 15.20 4.37
CA GLN A 29 5.31 15.82 3.82
C GLN A 29 5.14 16.25 2.34
N ALA A 30 4.50 15.45 1.52
CA ALA A 30 4.23 15.82 0.13
C ALA A 30 3.30 17.04 0.05
N ALA A 31 2.33 17.11 0.94
CA ALA A 31 1.40 18.23 1.03
C ALA A 31 2.06 19.54 1.49
N GLU A 32 3.07 19.49 2.38
CA GLU A 32 3.85 20.66 2.80
C GLU A 32 4.70 21.21 1.65
N LYS A 33 5.38 20.35 0.89
CA LYS A 33 6.18 20.78 -0.27
C LYS A 33 5.36 21.51 -1.33
N ASN A 34 4.11 21.12 -1.54
CA ASN A 34 3.21 21.80 -2.49
C ASN A 34 2.76 23.18 -1.98
N ARG A 35 2.65 23.38 -0.65
CA ARG A 35 2.33 24.68 -0.03
C ARG A 35 3.37 25.76 -0.33
N TYR A 36 4.66 25.44 -0.23
CA TYR A 36 5.75 26.39 -0.52
C TYR A 36 5.78 26.83 -2.01
N ARG A 37 5.24 26.02 -2.92
CA ARG A 37 5.12 26.39 -4.35
C ARG A 37 3.98 27.40 -4.59
N ASP A 38 2.92 27.38 -3.78
CA ASP A 38 1.72 28.20 -3.96
C ASP A 38 1.75 29.52 -3.13
N GLY A 39 2.84 29.82 -2.44
CA GLY A 39 3.06 31.11 -1.73
C GLY A 39 2.08 31.38 -0.58
N LYS A 40 1.43 30.36 -0.02
CA LYS A 40 0.52 30.51 1.13
C LYS A 40 1.27 30.22 2.45
N GLU A 41 1.72 31.27 3.09
CA GLU A 41 2.13 31.27 4.50
C GLU A 41 0.88 31.28 5.37
N ASP A 42 0.40 30.12 5.79
CA ASP A 42 -0.53 30.03 6.92
C ASP A 42 0.25 29.59 8.16
N GLU A 43 -0.10 30.16 9.32
CA GLU A 43 0.48 29.86 10.62
C GLU A 43 0.59 28.34 10.82
N GLU A 44 1.76 27.92 11.30
CA GLU A 44 2.10 26.54 11.64
C GLU A 44 1.33 26.12 12.91
N VAL A 45 0.03 25.85 12.75
CA VAL A 45 -0.73 25.21 13.81
C VAL A 45 -0.40 23.73 13.74
N SER A 46 0.25 23.23 14.78
CA SER A 46 0.46 21.80 15.02
C SER A 46 -0.91 21.12 15.21
N GLU A 47 -1.59 20.85 14.09
CA GLU A 47 -2.90 20.24 14.09
C GLU A 47 -2.75 18.73 14.31
N ALA A 48 -3.46 18.19 15.30
CA ALA A 48 -3.50 16.76 15.54
C ALA A 48 -4.20 16.03 14.36
N PHE A 49 -3.70 14.85 14.00
CA PHE A 49 -4.33 14.00 13.01
C PHE A 49 -5.51 13.25 13.66
N LEU A 50 -6.67 13.88 13.68
CA LEU A 50 -7.90 13.37 14.30
C LEU A 50 -9.09 13.48 13.31
N PRO A 51 -10.15 12.68 13.49
CA PRO A 51 -11.34 12.72 12.65
C PRO A 51 -11.89 14.14 12.49
N GLY A 52 -12.17 14.54 11.25
CA GLY A 52 -12.75 15.83 10.91
C GLY A 52 -11.75 16.99 10.83
N THR A 53 -10.50 16.81 11.23
CA THR A 53 -9.47 17.86 11.11
C THR A 53 -9.06 18.10 9.65
N ARG A 54 -8.41 19.21 9.38
CA ARG A 54 -7.90 19.56 8.05
C ARG A 54 -6.91 18.50 7.53
N LEU A 55 -6.01 17.99 8.41
CA LEU A 55 -5.04 16.96 8.05
C LEU A 55 -5.74 15.64 7.71
N TRP A 56 -6.76 15.27 8.46
CA TRP A 56 -7.58 14.09 8.19
C TRP A 56 -8.26 14.17 6.81
N ASN A 57 -8.95 15.28 6.55
CA ASN A 57 -9.64 15.47 5.27
C ASN A 57 -8.65 15.51 4.08
N ARG A 58 -7.47 16.08 4.26
CA ARG A 58 -6.40 16.04 3.25
C ARG A 58 -5.92 14.62 2.97
N TYR A 59 -5.75 13.82 4.00
CA TYR A 59 -5.39 12.42 3.86
C TYR A 59 -6.45 11.64 3.06
N LEU A 60 -7.73 11.82 3.40
CA LEU A 60 -8.83 11.16 2.67
C LEU A 60 -8.88 11.60 1.20
N LYS A 61 -8.74 12.88 0.93
CA LYS A 61 -8.65 13.40 -0.45
C LYS A 61 -7.48 12.77 -1.22
N GLN A 62 -6.35 12.56 -0.55
CA GLN A 62 -5.19 11.89 -1.12
C GLN A 62 -5.50 10.40 -1.43
N ALA A 63 -6.21 9.72 -0.53
CA ALA A 63 -6.64 8.35 -0.77
C ALA A 63 -7.60 8.26 -1.96
N GLU A 64 -8.57 9.18 -2.10
CA GLU A 64 -9.46 9.28 -3.26
C GLU A 64 -8.68 9.44 -4.58
N GLN A 65 -7.66 10.29 -4.60
CA GLN A 65 -6.80 10.49 -5.77
C GLN A 65 -6.03 9.21 -6.15
N VAL A 66 -5.53 8.45 -5.16
CA VAL A 66 -4.91 7.16 -5.41
C VAL A 66 -5.93 6.16 -5.96
N LEU A 67 -7.13 6.12 -5.39
CA LEU A 67 -8.21 5.22 -5.83
C LEU A 67 -8.69 5.54 -7.25
N SER A 68 -8.66 6.80 -7.69
CA SER A 68 -8.99 7.20 -9.07
C SER A 68 -8.07 6.60 -10.13
N LEU A 69 -6.90 6.07 -9.74
CA LEU A 69 -5.99 5.33 -10.61
C LEU A 69 -6.35 3.84 -10.73
N SER A 70 -7.40 3.39 -10.05
CA SER A 70 -7.89 2.01 -10.05
C SER A 70 -6.80 0.98 -9.71
N PRO A 71 -6.09 1.13 -8.57
CA PRO A 71 -5.14 0.11 -8.13
C PRO A 71 -5.87 -1.19 -7.80
N LYS A 72 -5.17 -2.33 -7.92
CA LYS A 72 -5.71 -3.66 -7.57
C LYS A 72 -6.26 -3.71 -6.14
N ALA A 73 -5.57 -3.08 -5.22
CA ALA A 73 -5.98 -2.95 -3.82
C ALA A 73 -5.30 -1.72 -3.18
N LEU A 74 -5.88 -1.26 -2.07
CA LEU A 74 -5.26 -0.29 -1.18
C LEU A 74 -5.03 -0.93 0.19
N VAL A 75 -3.79 -0.90 0.66
CA VAL A 75 -3.39 -1.34 2.01
C VAL A 75 -3.30 -0.12 2.92
N LEU A 76 -4.17 -0.03 3.90
CA LEU A 76 -4.17 1.02 4.91
C LEU A 76 -3.11 0.73 5.97
N ARG A 77 -1.92 1.36 5.83
CA ARG A 77 -0.77 1.11 6.68
C ARG A 77 -0.33 2.37 7.42
N GLU A 78 -0.93 2.59 8.58
CA GLU A 78 -0.64 3.73 9.48
C GLU A 78 -0.26 3.20 10.88
N LYS A 79 0.91 2.58 10.96
CA LYS A 79 1.39 1.80 12.11
C LYS A 79 1.66 2.62 13.38
N ASP A 80 1.73 3.92 13.27
CA ASP A 80 2.04 4.90 14.32
C ASP A 80 0.80 5.60 14.89
N LEU A 81 -0.40 5.19 14.45
CA LEU A 81 -1.65 5.67 15.02
C LEU A 81 -2.03 4.87 16.27
N GLU A 82 -2.69 5.54 17.20
CA GLU A 82 -3.41 4.88 18.28
C GLU A 82 -4.55 4.03 17.72
N PRO A 83 -4.85 2.85 18.31
CA PRO A 83 -5.84 1.92 17.77
C PRO A 83 -7.19 2.55 17.47
N GLU A 84 -7.71 3.40 18.36
CA GLU A 84 -9.01 4.07 18.18
C GLU A 84 -9.00 5.02 16.97
N VAL A 85 -7.92 5.80 16.80
CA VAL A 85 -7.74 6.71 15.65
C VAL A 85 -7.61 5.90 14.37
N TYR A 86 -6.85 4.79 14.40
CA TYR A 86 -6.73 3.88 13.28
C TYR A 86 -8.09 3.30 12.88
N ARG A 87 -8.89 2.86 13.85
CA ARG A 87 -10.23 2.30 13.61
C ARG A 87 -11.14 3.30 12.93
N GLN A 88 -11.12 4.57 13.35
CA GLN A 88 -11.92 5.60 12.68
C GLN A 88 -11.43 5.87 11.26
N LEU A 89 -10.11 5.95 11.05
CA LEU A 89 -9.53 6.10 9.71
C LEU A 89 -9.89 4.92 8.80
N ALA A 90 -9.85 3.71 9.35
CA ALA A 90 -10.22 2.51 8.62
C ALA A 90 -11.68 2.54 8.13
N LYS A 91 -12.63 3.04 8.94
CA LYS A 91 -14.03 3.23 8.50
C LYS A 91 -14.12 4.15 7.28
N ASP A 92 -13.44 5.30 7.35
CA ASP A 92 -13.52 6.29 6.29
C ASP A 92 -12.84 5.76 5.00
N VAL A 93 -11.64 5.16 5.11
CA VAL A 93 -10.90 4.63 3.96
C VAL A 93 -11.57 3.41 3.35
N THR A 94 -12.16 2.51 4.15
CA THR A 94 -12.90 1.36 3.60
C THR A 94 -14.12 1.82 2.80
N ALA A 95 -14.86 2.84 3.28
CA ALA A 95 -15.96 3.42 2.55
C ALA A 95 -15.54 4.04 1.21
N LEU A 96 -14.38 4.75 1.17
CA LEU A 96 -13.81 5.27 -0.07
C LEU A 96 -13.43 4.15 -1.05
N CYS A 97 -12.82 3.07 -0.54
CA CYS A 97 -12.46 1.92 -1.37
C CYS A 97 -13.70 1.22 -1.94
N GLU A 98 -14.75 1.04 -1.15
CA GLU A 98 -16.02 0.47 -1.60
C GLU A 98 -16.67 1.34 -2.69
N ALA A 99 -16.71 2.66 -2.50
CA ALA A 99 -17.22 3.59 -3.50
C ALA A 99 -16.42 3.56 -4.82
N ALA A 100 -15.10 3.34 -4.73
CA ALA A 100 -14.21 3.23 -5.90
C ALA A 100 -14.17 1.82 -6.52
N GLY A 101 -14.82 0.81 -5.92
CA GLY A 101 -14.74 -0.58 -6.35
C GLY A 101 -13.34 -1.20 -6.18
N THR A 102 -12.49 -0.65 -5.30
CA THR A 102 -11.13 -1.11 -5.02
C THR A 102 -11.09 -1.93 -3.73
N GLU A 103 -10.36 -3.03 -3.73
CA GLU A 103 -10.18 -3.85 -2.53
C GLU A 103 -9.42 -3.06 -1.45
N CYS A 104 -9.96 -3.00 -0.22
CA CYS A 104 -9.27 -2.44 0.94
C CYS A 104 -8.70 -3.55 1.82
N ILE A 105 -7.45 -3.41 2.26
CA ILE A 105 -6.76 -4.33 3.16
C ILE A 105 -6.26 -3.52 4.37
N LEU A 106 -6.69 -3.86 5.57
CA LEU A 106 -6.20 -3.23 6.79
C LEU A 106 -4.83 -3.81 7.17
N HIS A 107 -3.96 -3.01 7.80
CA HIS A 107 -2.61 -3.45 8.13
C HIS A 107 -2.28 -3.28 9.61
N GLY A 108 -1.86 -4.36 10.25
CA GLY A 108 -1.17 -4.32 11.55
C GLY A 108 -2.06 -4.19 12.80
N PHE A 109 -3.38 -4.00 12.64
CA PHE A 109 -4.34 -3.80 13.71
C PHE A 109 -5.45 -4.88 13.67
N PRO A 110 -5.17 -6.13 14.07
CA PRO A 110 -6.13 -7.23 13.93
C PRO A 110 -7.39 -7.03 14.79
N ASP A 111 -7.28 -6.43 15.97
CA ASP A 111 -8.43 -6.22 16.85
C ASP A 111 -9.35 -5.11 16.33
N GLU A 112 -8.77 -4.06 15.73
CA GLU A 112 -9.55 -3.01 15.08
C GLU A 112 -10.26 -3.53 13.82
N ALA A 113 -9.61 -4.40 13.06
CA ALA A 113 -10.23 -5.06 11.92
C ALA A 113 -11.41 -5.95 12.37
N ARG A 114 -11.25 -6.72 13.47
CA ARG A 114 -12.35 -7.52 14.06
C ARG A 114 -13.50 -6.63 14.54
N ALA A 115 -13.20 -5.53 15.24
CA ALA A 115 -14.20 -4.59 15.72
C ALA A 115 -15.04 -3.97 14.58
N LEU A 116 -14.43 -3.82 13.39
CA LEU A 116 -15.09 -3.35 12.17
C LEU A 116 -15.75 -4.49 11.36
N SER A 117 -15.65 -5.74 11.80
CA SER A 117 -16.02 -6.92 11.01
C SER A 117 -15.32 -6.98 9.64
N TRP A 118 -14.15 -6.36 9.52
CA TRP A 118 -13.36 -6.32 8.29
C TRP A 118 -12.49 -7.56 8.16
N ARG A 119 -12.64 -8.30 7.08
CA ARG A 119 -12.07 -9.65 6.92
C ARG A 119 -10.80 -9.73 6.08
N LYS A 120 -10.23 -8.59 5.68
CA LYS A 120 -9.03 -8.52 4.84
C LYS A 120 -7.91 -7.80 5.57
N ILE A 121 -6.80 -8.51 5.81
CA ILE A 121 -5.70 -7.99 6.63
C ILE A 121 -4.32 -8.31 6.05
N HIS A 122 -3.37 -7.40 6.26
CA HIS A 122 -1.95 -7.61 6.07
C HIS A 122 -1.24 -7.44 7.40
N LEU A 123 -0.50 -8.45 7.84
CA LEU A 123 0.17 -8.46 9.13
C LEU A 123 1.68 -8.60 8.97
N PRO A 124 2.50 -7.98 9.83
CA PRO A 124 3.89 -8.38 9.99
C PRO A 124 3.99 -9.87 10.30
N LEU A 125 4.99 -10.58 9.76
CA LEU A 125 5.14 -12.03 9.95
C LEU A 125 5.20 -12.42 11.44
N ARG A 126 5.77 -11.57 12.30
CA ARG A 126 5.75 -11.78 13.74
C ARG A 126 4.32 -11.94 14.29
N LEU A 127 3.40 -11.04 13.94
CA LEU A 127 2.00 -11.16 14.36
C LEU A 127 1.31 -12.37 13.73
N PHE A 128 1.70 -12.75 12.54
CA PHE A 128 1.19 -13.98 11.89
C PHE A 128 1.52 -15.23 12.69
N ARG A 129 2.71 -15.27 13.35
CA ARG A 129 3.16 -16.36 14.24
C ARG A 129 2.49 -16.34 15.60
N GLU A 130 2.27 -15.14 16.15
CA GLU A 130 1.85 -14.93 17.55
C GLU A 130 0.33 -15.00 17.76
N LEU A 131 -0.45 -14.71 16.72
CA LEU A 131 -1.91 -14.72 16.86
C LEU A 131 -2.44 -16.13 17.00
N PRO A 132 -3.32 -16.39 17.98
CA PRO A 132 -3.84 -17.74 18.28
C PRO A 132 -4.69 -18.31 17.14
N SER A 133 -5.34 -17.48 16.33
CA SER A 133 -6.06 -17.84 15.11
C SER A 133 -6.19 -16.65 14.17
N LEU A 134 -6.11 -16.96 12.86
CA LEU A 134 -6.37 -16.05 11.76
C LEU A 134 -7.66 -16.39 10.98
N ASP A 135 -8.46 -17.33 11.47
CA ASP A 135 -9.65 -17.85 10.77
C ASP A 135 -10.76 -16.81 10.56
N PHE A 136 -10.76 -15.78 11.41
CA PHE A 136 -11.65 -14.62 11.21
C PHE A 136 -11.41 -13.93 9.85
N PHE A 137 -10.17 -13.94 9.36
CA PHE A 137 -9.81 -13.23 8.15
C PHE A 137 -9.94 -14.12 6.91
N GLU A 138 -10.79 -13.70 5.97
CA GLU A 138 -10.99 -14.36 4.68
C GLU A 138 -9.81 -14.15 3.73
N LYS A 139 -9.10 -13.02 3.88
CA LYS A 139 -7.88 -12.70 3.15
C LYS A 139 -6.83 -12.15 4.08
N LYS A 140 -5.73 -12.84 4.19
CA LYS A 140 -4.62 -12.49 5.08
C LYS A 140 -3.28 -12.63 4.38
N GLY A 141 -2.47 -11.60 4.44
CA GLY A 141 -1.14 -11.57 3.84
C GLY A 141 -0.08 -11.13 4.82
N THR A 142 1.18 -11.35 4.45
CA THR A 142 2.32 -10.91 5.24
C THR A 142 3.49 -10.49 4.37
N SER A 143 4.42 -9.74 4.95
CA SER A 143 5.67 -9.34 4.31
C SER A 143 6.80 -10.28 4.67
N VAL A 144 7.61 -10.67 3.70
CA VAL A 144 8.72 -11.61 3.83
C VAL A 144 10.02 -11.04 3.26
N HIS A 145 11.13 -11.44 3.87
CA HIS A 145 12.48 -10.98 3.54
C HIS A 145 13.47 -12.11 3.28
N SER A 146 13.01 -13.36 3.28
CA SER A 146 13.81 -14.55 2.96
C SER A 146 12.94 -15.66 2.38
N LEU A 147 13.56 -16.65 1.74
CA LEU A 147 12.86 -17.85 1.24
C LEU A 147 12.28 -18.68 2.39
N ALA A 148 12.96 -18.74 3.52
CA ALA A 148 12.47 -19.44 4.70
C ALA A 148 11.19 -18.79 5.23
N GLU A 149 11.16 -17.44 5.34
CA GLU A 149 9.97 -16.71 5.72
C GLU A 149 8.80 -16.88 4.75
N ALA A 150 9.08 -16.99 3.44
CA ALA A 150 8.03 -17.19 2.44
C ALA A 150 7.35 -18.56 2.60
N ARG A 151 8.12 -19.63 2.75
CA ARG A 151 7.58 -20.98 3.00
C ARG A 151 6.83 -21.06 4.32
N GLU A 152 7.37 -20.45 5.37
CA GLU A 152 6.74 -20.39 6.67
C GLU A 152 5.39 -19.67 6.62
N ALA A 153 5.35 -18.49 5.97
CA ALA A 153 4.12 -17.71 5.83
C ALA A 153 3.02 -18.49 5.09
N GLU A 154 3.37 -19.19 4.01
CA GLU A 154 2.43 -20.08 3.30
C GLU A 154 1.95 -21.22 4.19
N ALA A 155 2.85 -21.87 4.93
CA ALA A 155 2.49 -22.95 5.86
C ALA A 155 1.59 -22.46 7.02
N LEU A 156 1.72 -21.19 7.43
CA LEU A 156 0.85 -20.54 8.41
C LEU A 156 -0.49 -20.06 7.79
N GLY A 157 -0.74 -20.30 6.51
CA GLY A 157 -2.00 -20.01 5.86
C GLY A 157 -2.11 -18.59 5.31
N ALA A 158 -1.00 -17.96 4.91
CA ALA A 158 -1.05 -16.71 4.17
C ALA A 158 -1.67 -16.92 2.78
N ASP A 159 -2.56 -16.01 2.37
CA ASP A 159 -3.20 -16.04 1.05
C ASP A 159 -2.39 -15.29 -0.01
N TYR A 160 -1.43 -14.43 0.39
CA TYR A 160 -0.50 -13.73 -0.48
C TYR A 160 0.69 -13.20 0.31
N LEU A 161 1.79 -12.88 -0.39
CA LEU A 161 3.00 -12.34 0.20
C LEU A 161 3.41 -11.00 -0.43
N PHE A 162 3.99 -10.11 0.40
CA PHE A 162 4.81 -9.00 -0.07
C PHE A 162 6.28 -9.37 0.11
N ALA A 163 7.02 -9.54 -0.98
CA ALA A 163 8.43 -9.88 -0.97
C ALA A 163 9.30 -8.63 -1.17
N GLY A 164 10.23 -8.35 -0.27
CA GLY A 164 11.04 -7.14 -0.41
C GLY A 164 12.23 -7.00 0.54
N ASN A 165 12.95 -5.86 0.39
CA ASN A 165 12.82 -4.83 -0.66
C ASN A 165 13.49 -5.29 -1.96
N ILE A 166 12.79 -5.17 -3.06
CA ILE A 166 13.32 -5.66 -4.35
C ILE A 166 14.38 -4.71 -4.88
N PHE A 167 14.08 -3.41 -4.92
CA PHE A 167 15.02 -2.37 -5.33
C PHE A 167 15.40 -1.49 -4.14
N GLU A 168 16.47 -0.73 -4.30
CA GLU A 168 16.83 0.30 -3.33
C GLU A 168 15.71 1.30 -3.15
N THR A 169 15.50 1.77 -1.91
CA THR A 169 14.38 2.64 -1.56
C THR A 169 14.72 3.54 -0.38
N ASP A 170 14.26 4.79 -0.44
CA ASP A 170 14.42 5.77 0.64
C ASP A 170 13.79 5.31 1.97
N CYS A 171 12.79 4.43 1.92
CA CYS A 171 12.15 3.88 3.12
C CYS A 171 13.06 2.91 3.91
N LYS A 172 14.15 2.41 3.29
CA LYS A 172 15.18 1.55 3.90
C LYS A 172 16.57 2.03 3.51
N LYS A 173 16.89 3.29 3.81
CA LYS A 173 18.18 3.92 3.49
C LYS A 173 19.34 3.04 3.92
N GLY A 174 20.31 2.84 3.02
CA GLY A 174 21.53 2.07 3.27
C GLY A 174 21.38 0.55 3.18
N LEU A 175 20.18 0.02 2.91
CA LEU A 175 20.00 -1.40 2.63
C LEU A 175 19.86 -1.61 1.11
N PRO A 176 20.78 -2.39 0.49
CA PRO A 176 20.68 -2.71 -0.93
C PRO A 176 19.40 -3.49 -1.22
N GLY A 177 18.86 -3.32 -2.42
CA GLY A 177 17.76 -4.15 -2.90
C GLY A 177 18.20 -5.62 -3.03
N ARG A 178 17.29 -6.54 -2.76
CA ARG A 178 17.52 -7.99 -2.91
C ARG A 178 17.53 -8.45 -4.37
N GLY A 179 17.02 -7.62 -5.26
CA GLY A 179 16.96 -7.86 -6.69
C GLY A 179 15.83 -8.77 -7.15
N LEU A 180 15.69 -8.84 -8.47
CA LEU A 180 14.69 -9.68 -9.14
C LEU A 180 14.94 -11.17 -8.96
N SER A 181 16.20 -11.60 -8.81
CA SER A 181 16.55 -12.99 -8.55
C SER A 181 15.94 -13.49 -7.26
N PHE A 182 15.99 -12.70 -6.18
CA PHE A 182 15.30 -13.02 -4.93
C PHE A 182 13.79 -13.15 -5.12
N LEU A 183 13.16 -12.21 -5.84
CA LEU A 183 11.73 -12.27 -6.13
C LEU A 183 11.36 -13.54 -6.89
N GLN A 184 12.13 -13.88 -7.93
CA GLN A 184 11.93 -15.08 -8.74
C GLN A 184 12.05 -16.36 -7.90
N GLU A 185 13.03 -16.42 -7.00
CA GLU A 185 13.19 -17.55 -6.10
C GLU A 185 12.02 -17.68 -5.12
N VAL A 186 11.54 -16.58 -4.54
CA VAL A 186 10.33 -16.58 -3.69
C VAL A 186 9.12 -17.09 -4.48
N CYS A 187 8.87 -16.58 -5.68
CA CYS A 187 7.75 -17.02 -6.53
C CYS A 187 7.80 -18.51 -6.89
N LYS A 188 9.00 -19.10 -7.01
CA LYS A 188 9.18 -20.54 -7.27
C LYS A 188 8.97 -21.40 -6.02
N GLN A 189 9.08 -20.84 -4.81
CA GLN A 189 9.03 -21.58 -3.57
C GLN A 189 7.64 -21.71 -2.97
N VAL A 190 6.71 -20.84 -3.37
CA VAL A 190 5.33 -20.80 -2.86
C VAL A 190 4.33 -20.89 -4.00
N SER A 191 3.12 -21.34 -3.70
CA SER A 191 2.01 -21.46 -4.65
C SER A 191 1.07 -20.24 -4.61
N ILE A 192 1.14 -19.45 -3.53
CA ILE A 192 0.30 -18.27 -3.33
C ILE A 192 0.86 -17.04 -4.06
N PRO A 193 -0.01 -16.05 -4.41
CA PRO A 193 0.42 -14.84 -5.09
C PRO A 193 1.51 -14.06 -4.33
N VAL A 194 2.56 -13.64 -5.05
CA VAL A 194 3.66 -12.83 -4.53
C VAL A 194 3.66 -11.47 -5.20
N TYR A 195 3.75 -10.41 -4.41
CA TYR A 195 3.89 -9.03 -4.89
C TYR A 195 5.24 -8.46 -4.47
N GLY A 196 6.00 -7.88 -5.41
CA GLY A 196 7.26 -7.21 -5.08
C GLY A 196 7.02 -5.89 -4.36
N ILE A 197 7.80 -5.59 -3.32
CA ILE A 197 7.75 -4.30 -2.60
C ILE A 197 9.15 -3.71 -2.43
N GLY A 198 9.24 -2.38 -2.40
CA GLY A 198 10.48 -1.61 -2.24
C GLY A 198 11.07 -1.15 -3.56
N GLY A 199 11.06 0.17 -3.77
CA GLY A 199 11.55 0.83 -4.97
C GLY A 199 10.75 0.50 -6.24
N ILE A 200 9.50 0.08 -6.10
CA ILE A 200 8.63 -0.25 -7.21
C ILE A 200 8.07 1.03 -7.83
N THR A 201 8.10 1.07 -9.15
CA THR A 201 7.55 2.13 -10.01
C THR A 201 6.80 1.48 -11.19
N PRO A 202 5.90 2.18 -11.89
CA PRO A 202 5.14 1.62 -12.99
C PRO A 202 6.02 1.02 -14.11
N ASP A 203 7.13 1.67 -14.44
CA ASP A 203 8.10 1.22 -15.46
C ASP A 203 8.82 -0.09 -15.09
N ARG A 204 8.84 -0.47 -13.81
CA ARG A 204 9.44 -1.72 -13.32
C ARG A 204 8.47 -2.88 -13.25
N MET A 205 7.17 -2.64 -13.51
CA MET A 205 6.14 -3.68 -13.36
C MET A 205 6.38 -4.88 -14.25
N GLU A 206 6.77 -4.67 -15.51
CA GLU A 206 7.06 -5.75 -16.45
C GLU A 206 8.15 -6.69 -15.90
N GLN A 207 9.21 -6.13 -15.30
CA GLN A 207 10.30 -6.93 -14.71
C GLN A 207 9.81 -7.80 -13.54
N LEU A 208 8.86 -7.29 -12.73
CA LEU A 208 8.27 -8.07 -11.64
C LEU A 208 7.44 -9.23 -12.18
N LEU A 209 6.61 -8.98 -13.19
CA LEU A 209 5.78 -10.01 -13.83
C LEU A 209 6.64 -11.09 -14.48
N LEU A 210 7.71 -10.71 -15.19
CA LEU A 210 8.69 -11.65 -15.78
C LEU A 210 9.43 -12.47 -14.71
N ALA A 211 9.62 -11.94 -13.50
CA ALA A 211 10.15 -12.69 -12.36
C ALA A 211 9.12 -13.64 -11.71
N GLY A 212 7.90 -13.69 -12.20
CA GLY A 212 6.82 -14.57 -11.72
C GLY A 212 5.94 -13.94 -10.62
N ALA A 213 6.13 -12.66 -10.31
CA ALA A 213 5.25 -11.99 -9.35
C ALA A 213 3.86 -11.71 -9.94
N SER A 214 2.85 -11.67 -9.09
CA SER A 214 1.48 -11.29 -9.44
C SER A 214 1.30 -9.77 -9.59
N GLY A 215 2.34 -8.99 -9.28
CA GLY A 215 2.34 -7.53 -9.36
C GLY A 215 3.32 -6.89 -8.38
N GLY A 216 3.10 -5.61 -8.07
CA GLY A 216 3.95 -4.84 -7.18
C GLY A 216 3.21 -3.94 -6.20
N CYS A 217 3.87 -3.63 -5.09
CA CYS A 217 3.36 -2.71 -4.06
C CYS A 217 4.12 -1.38 -4.13
N MET A 218 3.39 -0.29 -4.22
CA MET A 218 3.94 1.05 -4.32
C MET A 218 3.42 1.93 -3.16
N MET A 219 4.33 2.63 -2.49
CA MET A 219 4.02 3.54 -1.39
C MET A 219 4.21 5.00 -1.83
N SER A 220 5.44 5.46 -1.95
CA SER A 220 5.77 6.84 -2.32
C SER A 220 5.53 7.16 -3.80
N GLY A 221 5.50 6.16 -4.66
CA GLY A 221 5.32 6.34 -6.10
C GLY A 221 3.95 6.93 -6.45
N PHE A 222 2.87 6.52 -5.77
CA PHE A 222 1.55 7.10 -5.99
C PHE A 222 1.48 8.60 -5.68
N LEU A 223 2.31 9.10 -4.75
CA LEU A 223 2.38 10.53 -4.42
C LEU A 223 3.07 11.35 -5.51
N LYS A 224 4.03 10.76 -6.23
CA LYS A 224 4.77 11.43 -7.31
C LYS A 224 3.92 11.59 -8.58
N LEU A 225 3.04 10.63 -8.85
CA LEU A 225 2.15 10.64 -10.02
C LEU A 225 1.13 11.80 -10.01
N GLN A 226 0.89 12.42 -8.86
CA GLN A 226 -0.03 13.54 -8.71
C GLN A 226 0.61 14.87 -9.12
N GLY A 227 1.92 15.04 -8.92
CA GLY A 227 2.64 16.24 -9.33
C GLY A 227 2.81 16.39 -10.84
N GLU A 228 2.63 15.32 -11.60
CA GLU A 228 2.75 15.32 -13.08
C GLU A 228 1.42 15.60 -13.80
N LYS A 229 0.27 15.50 -13.12
CA LYS A 229 -1.05 15.81 -13.69
C LYS A 229 -1.47 17.27 -13.54
N GLU A 230 -0.80 18.03 -12.66
CA GLU A 230 -1.06 19.45 -12.39
C GLU A 230 -0.02 20.38 -13.06
N ALA A 231 0.92 19.85 -13.82
CA ALA A 231 1.89 20.58 -14.63
C ALA A 231 1.58 20.43 -16.13
#